data_3e6dbb228bfc3648ac7d8c378b6b3a04
#
_entry.id   3e6dbb228bfc3648ac7d8c378b6b3a04
#
_cell.length_a   1.000
_cell.length_b   1.000
_cell.length_c   1.000
_cell.angle_alpha   90.00
_cell.angle_beta   90.00
_cell.angle_gamma   90.00
#
_symmetry.space_group_name_H-M   'P 1'
#
loop_
_entity.id
_entity.type
_entity.pdbx_description
1 polymer ?
#
loop_
_entity_poly.entity_id
_entity_poly.type
_entity_poly.pdbx_seq_one_letter_code
_entity_poly.pdbx_strand_id
1 'polypeptide(L)'
;MRGTLKTSTLESKFPLLRVENNCIISKFADFTAAYRVSLPELFTLTGEEYEALHGAWLKALKVLPDYTVVHKQDFFIEERYMAPEEGSERSFLARSYERHFNERPYLRHTCYLFVTKTTPERMRQTSASSVLCRGFIVPREMRDTDAVTRFLEAAEQMERILNDSGLVRVERLTEAEIVGTADDAGLLARYFALSDERLPVVNEDIRLDPGVMRIGDKYLSMHTLSDLDMLPQSVATDFRYERLSTDRSDCRLSFAAPVGLLLSCNHVYNQVIFLDDHD
;
A
#
# COMPACT_ATOMS: atom_id res chain seq x y z
N MET A 1 0.88 -28.48 -33.95
CA MET A 1 -0.39 -27.88 -33.43
C MET A 1 -0.09 -26.46 -32.98
N ARG A 2 -0.53 -25.44 -33.71
CA ARG A 2 -0.43 -24.05 -33.30
C ARG A 2 -1.54 -23.79 -32.27
N GLY A 3 -1.17 -23.69 -31.02
CA GLY A 3 -2.11 -23.27 -29.96
C GLY A 3 -2.62 -21.89 -30.29
N THR A 4 -3.94 -21.74 -30.40
CA THR A 4 -4.61 -20.45 -30.49
C THR A 4 -4.34 -19.69 -29.20
N LEU A 5 -3.55 -18.61 -29.26
CA LEU A 5 -3.37 -17.67 -28.17
C LEU A 5 -4.75 -17.11 -27.79
N LYS A 6 -5.26 -17.48 -26.63
CA LYS A 6 -6.47 -16.86 -26.07
C LYS A 6 -6.10 -15.42 -25.66
N THR A 7 -6.48 -14.47 -26.46
CA THR A 7 -6.43 -13.07 -26.09
C THR A 7 -7.51 -12.78 -25.05
N SER A 8 -7.13 -12.30 -23.89
CA SER A 8 -8.06 -11.75 -22.88
C SER A 8 -7.75 -10.28 -22.71
N THR A 9 -8.77 -9.45 -22.63
CA THR A 9 -8.59 -8.03 -22.31
C THR A 9 -8.17 -7.89 -20.83
N LEU A 10 -7.32 -6.94 -20.52
CA LEU A 10 -6.91 -6.62 -19.13
C LEU A 10 -8.14 -6.34 -18.28
N GLU A 11 -9.13 -5.62 -18.83
CA GLU A 11 -10.41 -5.32 -18.19
C GLU A 11 -11.17 -6.58 -17.73
N SER A 12 -11.12 -7.68 -18.49
CA SER A 12 -11.77 -8.93 -18.09
C SER A 12 -11.10 -9.62 -16.89
N LYS A 13 -9.82 -9.33 -16.67
CA LYS A 13 -9.02 -9.87 -15.55
C LYS A 13 -9.10 -9.01 -14.31
N PHE A 14 -9.54 -7.78 -14.47
CA PHE A 14 -9.52 -6.78 -13.44
C PHE A 14 -10.72 -6.92 -12.49
N PRO A 15 -10.52 -7.03 -11.17
CA PRO A 15 -11.61 -7.24 -10.23
C PRO A 15 -12.45 -5.98 -9.97
N LEU A 16 -12.02 -4.82 -10.43
CA LEU A 16 -12.74 -3.56 -10.21
C LEU A 16 -13.96 -3.45 -11.12
N LEU A 17 -15.07 -3.00 -10.55
CA LEU A 17 -16.28 -2.66 -11.27
C LEU A 17 -16.35 -1.15 -11.52
N ARG A 18 -16.27 -0.36 -10.45
CA ARG A 18 -16.36 1.11 -10.50
C ARG A 18 -15.88 1.74 -9.19
N VAL A 19 -15.68 3.04 -9.22
CA VAL A 19 -15.52 3.87 -8.04
C VAL A 19 -16.75 4.76 -7.93
N GLU A 20 -17.37 4.83 -6.76
CA GLU A 20 -18.57 5.61 -6.52
C GLU A 20 -18.65 5.97 -5.04
N ASN A 21 -19.05 7.21 -4.73
CA ASN A 21 -19.15 7.71 -3.35
C ASN A 21 -17.88 7.52 -2.52
N ASN A 22 -16.70 7.77 -3.12
CA ASN A 22 -15.39 7.58 -2.50
C ASN A 22 -15.12 6.13 -2.06
N CYS A 23 -15.76 5.17 -2.69
CA CYS A 23 -15.56 3.74 -2.48
C CYS A 23 -15.20 3.04 -3.78
N ILE A 24 -14.28 2.09 -3.69
CA ILE A 24 -13.95 1.18 -4.77
C ILE A 24 -14.88 -0.02 -4.66
N ILE A 25 -15.60 -0.34 -5.73
CA ILE A 25 -16.54 -1.46 -5.77
C ILE A 25 -15.96 -2.53 -6.69
N SER A 26 -15.83 -3.74 -6.18
CA SER A 26 -15.37 -4.88 -6.98
C SER A 26 -16.49 -5.50 -7.81
N LYS A 27 -16.12 -6.27 -8.85
CA LYS A 27 -17.06 -7.09 -9.64
C LYS A 27 -17.80 -8.14 -8.81
N PHE A 28 -17.30 -8.37 -7.60
CA PHE A 28 -17.87 -9.32 -6.66
C PHE A 28 -18.64 -8.63 -5.52
N ALA A 29 -18.87 -7.32 -5.67
CA ALA A 29 -19.57 -6.48 -4.72
C ALA A 29 -18.85 -6.29 -3.37
N ASP A 30 -17.52 -6.45 -3.31
CA ASP A 30 -16.79 -5.97 -2.15
C ASP A 30 -16.71 -4.43 -2.19
N PHE A 31 -16.78 -3.82 -1.01
CA PHE A 31 -16.67 -2.37 -0.85
C PHE A 31 -15.35 -2.04 -0.18
N THR A 32 -14.56 -1.19 -0.80
CA THR A 32 -13.27 -0.77 -0.26
C THR A 32 -13.23 0.73 -0.05
N ALA A 33 -12.98 1.14 1.19
CA ALA A 33 -12.58 2.49 1.52
C ALA A 33 -11.06 2.60 1.43
N ALA A 34 -10.55 3.61 0.74
CA ALA A 34 -9.12 3.83 0.56
C ALA A 34 -8.68 5.10 1.31
N TYR A 35 -7.54 5.04 1.97
CA TYR A 35 -6.98 6.11 2.77
C TYR A 35 -5.52 6.35 2.39
N ARG A 36 -5.11 7.61 2.45
CA ARG A 36 -3.70 8.01 2.52
C ARG A 36 -3.28 8.05 3.97
N VAL A 37 -2.13 7.47 4.28
CA VAL A 37 -1.60 7.40 5.64
C VAL A 37 -0.29 8.16 5.70
N SER A 38 -0.20 9.17 6.58
CA SER A 38 1.04 9.83 6.92
C SER A 38 1.56 9.24 8.23
N LEU A 39 2.62 8.47 8.12
CA LEU A 39 3.28 7.84 9.27
C LEU A 39 4.26 8.83 9.92
N PRO A 40 4.50 8.72 11.23
CA PRO A 40 5.55 9.48 11.89
C PRO A 40 6.93 9.00 11.43
N GLU A 41 7.91 9.88 11.56
CA GLU A 41 9.30 9.49 11.32
C GLU A 41 9.79 8.56 12.43
N LEU A 42 10.22 7.35 12.06
CA LEU A 42 10.64 6.32 13.01
C LEU A 42 11.81 6.74 13.91
N PHE A 43 12.68 7.62 13.40
CA PHE A 43 13.85 8.10 14.15
C PHE A 43 13.53 9.09 15.26
N THR A 44 12.32 9.64 15.27
CA THR A 44 11.89 10.67 16.24
C THR A 44 10.98 10.10 17.33
N LEU A 45 10.48 8.86 17.15
CA LEU A 45 9.59 8.22 18.12
C LEU A 45 10.36 7.65 19.31
N THR A 46 9.84 7.93 20.50
CA THR A 46 10.23 7.23 21.72
C THR A 46 9.61 5.84 21.77
N GLY A 47 10.12 4.96 22.64
CA GLY A 47 9.52 3.64 22.85
C GLY A 47 8.06 3.70 23.30
N GLU A 48 7.71 4.66 24.17
CA GLU A 48 6.34 4.88 24.65
C GLU A 48 5.40 5.34 23.53
N GLU A 49 5.86 6.23 22.65
CA GLU A 49 5.08 6.67 21.48
C GLU A 49 4.87 5.55 20.47
N TYR A 50 5.88 4.67 20.31
CA TYR A 50 5.74 3.50 19.45
C TYR A 50 4.69 2.52 19.98
N GLU A 51 4.69 2.24 21.29
CA GLU A 51 3.67 1.41 21.92
C GLU A 51 2.28 2.05 21.88
N ALA A 52 2.21 3.38 22.05
CA ALA A 52 0.95 4.12 21.93
C ALA A 52 0.40 4.06 20.51
N LEU A 53 1.26 4.19 19.48
CA LEU A 53 0.88 4.03 18.09
C LEU A 53 0.35 2.61 17.80
N HIS A 54 1.06 1.60 18.28
CA HIS A 54 0.63 0.20 18.15
C HIS A 54 -0.72 -0.04 18.85
N GLY A 55 -0.89 0.51 20.06
CA GLY A 55 -2.17 0.46 20.77
C GLY A 55 -3.31 1.16 20.03
N ALA A 56 -3.03 2.27 19.37
CA ALA A 56 -4.01 2.96 18.53
C ALA A 56 -4.45 2.11 17.33
N TRP A 57 -3.50 1.46 16.65
CA TRP A 57 -3.80 0.52 15.56
C TRP A 57 -4.68 -0.64 16.03
N LEU A 58 -4.35 -1.27 17.15
CA LEU A 58 -5.16 -2.37 17.71
C LEU A 58 -6.59 -1.91 18.03
N LYS A 59 -6.76 -0.74 18.63
CA LYS A 59 -8.08 -0.17 18.90
C LYS A 59 -8.86 0.13 17.63
N ALA A 60 -8.19 0.68 16.64
CA ALA A 60 -8.78 1.03 15.35
C ALA A 60 -9.22 -0.21 14.55
N LEU A 61 -8.45 -1.30 14.60
CA LEU A 61 -8.82 -2.55 13.93
C LEU A 61 -10.02 -3.23 14.62
N LYS A 62 -10.12 -3.14 15.96
CA LYS A 62 -11.21 -3.76 16.73
C LYS A 62 -12.60 -3.17 16.50
N VAL A 63 -12.72 -1.97 15.94
CA VAL A 63 -14.03 -1.38 15.62
C VAL A 63 -14.55 -1.81 14.25
N LEU A 64 -13.70 -2.43 13.44
CA LEU A 64 -14.11 -2.91 12.12
C LEU A 64 -14.96 -4.18 12.27
N PRO A 65 -16.01 -4.32 11.45
CA PRO A 65 -16.85 -5.52 11.50
C PRO A 65 -16.10 -6.76 10.97
N ASP A 66 -16.55 -7.93 11.39
CA ASP A 66 -16.05 -9.21 10.90
C ASP A 66 -16.07 -9.27 9.36
N TYR A 67 -15.23 -10.13 8.82
CA TYR A 67 -15.03 -10.26 7.37
C TYR A 67 -14.58 -8.96 6.70
N THR A 68 -13.75 -8.21 7.40
CA THR A 68 -13.05 -7.06 6.85
C THR A 68 -11.61 -7.44 6.54
N VAL A 69 -11.15 -7.04 5.37
CA VAL A 69 -9.75 -7.15 4.96
C VAL A 69 -9.10 -5.79 5.08
N VAL A 70 -8.04 -5.71 5.84
CA VAL A 70 -7.23 -4.50 5.98
C VAL A 70 -5.92 -4.72 5.23
N HIS A 71 -5.69 -3.91 4.21
CA HIS A 71 -4.51 -3.98 3.37
C HIS A 71 -3.73 -2.66 3.47
N LYS A 72 -2.56 -2.71 4.08
CA LYS A 72 -1.61 -1.60 4.11
C LYS A 72 -0.61 -1.79 2.99
N GLN A 73 -0.38 -0.73 2.24
CA GLN A 73 0.53 -0.74 1.10
C GLN A 73 1.49 0.44 1.19
N ASP A 74 2.77 0.13 1.22
CA ASP A 74 3.85 1.11 1.25
C ASP A 74 4.56 1.10 -0.10
N PHE A 75 4.57 2.25 -0.77
CA PHE A 75 5.31 2.49 -2.00
C PHE A 75 6.62 3.19 -1.68
N PHE A 76 7.70 2.68 -2.21
CA PHE A 76 9.01 3.30 -2.18
C PHE A 76 9.47 3.52 -3.61
N ILE A 77 9.49 4.77 -4.04
CA ILE A 77 9.80 5.17 -5.42
C ILE A 77 11.04 6.04 -5.40
N GLU A 78 12.04 5.67 -6.22
CA GLU A 78 13.25 6.46 -6.37
C GLU A 78 12.94 7.80 -7.01
N GLU A 79 13.33 8.86 -6.34
CA GLU A 79 13.25 10.23 -6.82
C GLU A 79 14.59 10.94 -6.65
N ARG A 80 14.73 12.02 -7.39
CA ARG A 80 15.84 12.97 -7.23
C ARG A 80 15.30 14.32 -6.83
N TYR A 81 15.92 14.91 -5.85
CA TYR A 81 15.60 16.28 -5.49
C TYR A 81 15.99 17.20 -6.64
N MET A 82 15.07 18.02 -7.09
CA MET A 82 15.31 19.08 -8.06
C MET A 82 15.07 20.42 -7.35
N ALA A 83 16.14 21.16 -7.12
CA ALA A 83 16.02 22.49 -6.53
C ALA A 83 15.20 23.39 -7.45
N PRO A 84 14.28 24.19 -6.93
CA PRO A 84 13.57 25.20 -7.73
C PRO A 84 14.59 26.19 -8.34
N GLU A 85 14.41 26.51 -9.62
CA GLU A 85 15.32 27.41 -10.38
C GLU A 85 15.22 28.88 -9.98
N GLU A 86 14.64 29.24 -8.84
CA GLU A 86 14.46 30.62 -8.46
C GLU A 86 15.79 31.33 -8.15
N GLY A 87 16.09 32.28 -9.04
CA GLY A 87 17.28 33.09 -9.09
C GLY A 87 17.42 34.11 -7.96
N SER A 88 18.00 33.72 -6.86
CA SER A 88 18.64 34.63 -5.94
C SER A 88 20.11 34.24 -5.78
N GLU A 89 20.97 35.21 -5.52
CA GLU A 89 22.38 34.99 -5.19
C GLU A 89 22.49 34.06 -3.98
N ARG A 90 22.57 32.76 -4.26
CA ARG A 90 22.65 31.75 -3.22
C ARG A 90 24.08 31.73 -2.65
N SER A 91 24.18 31.66 -1.33
CA SER A 91 25.47 31.52 -0.66
C SER A 91 26.19 30.23 -1.13
N PHE A 92 27.50 30.20 -1.00
CA PHE A 92 28.30 29.00 -1.32
C PHE A 92 27.76 27.75 -0.59
N LEU A 93 27.38 27.91 0.67
CA LEU A 93 26.84 26.83 1.49
C LEU A 93 25.51 26.32 0.94
N ALA A 94 24.59 27.20 0.56
CA ALA A 94 23.31 26.84 -0.01
C ALA A 94 23.49 26.05 -1.33
N ARG A 95 24.37 26.51 -2.21
CA ARG A 95 24.69 25.80 -3.46
C ARG A 95 25.33 24.44 -3.23
N SER A 96 26.22 24.32 -2.26
CA SER A 96 26.84 23.05 -1.90
C SER A 96 25.83 22.06 -1.32
N TYR A 97 24.89 22.54 -0.51
CA TYR A 97 23.80 21.76 0.07
C TYR A 97 22.85 21.24 -1.02
N GLU A 98 22.40 22.12 -1.91
CA GLU A 98 21.53 21.74 -3.04
C GLU A 98 22.19 20.72 -3.96
N ARG A 99 23.46 20.94 -4.29
CA ARG A 99 24.22 19.98 -5.08
C ARG A 99 24.29 18.61 -4.43
N HIS A 100 24.50 18.58 -3.11
CA HIS A 100 24.55 17.33 -2.35
C HIS A 100 23.25 16.52 -2.47
N PHE A 101 22.09 17.19 -2.41
CA PHE A 101 20.78 16.52 -2.54
C PHE A 101 20.40 16.22 -3.98
N ASN A 102 20.74 17.08 -4.93
CA ASN A 102 20.47 16.86 -6.35
C ASN A 102 21.25 15.67 -6.94
N GLU A 103 22.44 15.39 -6.43
CA GLU A 103 23.30 14.30 -6.91
C GLU A 103 22.89 12.94 -6.34
N ARG A 104 22.04 12.90 -5.30
CA ARG A 104 21.69 11.67 -4.59
C ARG A 104 20.25 11.29 -4.80
N PRO A 105 19.96 10.06 -5.25
CA PRO A 105 18.62 9.56 -5.25
C PRO A 105 18.15 9.30 -3.81
N TYR A 106 16.87 9.46 -3.57
CA TYR A 106 16.21 9.06 -2.34
C TYR A 106 14.95 8.27 -2.67
N LEU A 107 14.46 7.48 -1.71
CA LEU A 107 13.20 6.79 -1.84
C LEU A 107 12.08 7.63 -1.22
N ARG A 108 11.15 8.08 -2.08
CA ARG A 108 9.93 8.67 -1.59
C ARG A 108 8.99 7.58 -1.10
N HIS A 109 8.58 7.69 0.15
CA HIS A 109 7.63 6.78 0.76
C HIS A 109 6.22 7.35 0.70
N THR A 110 5.27 6.53 0.24
CA THR A 110 3.85 6.84 0.29
C THR A 110 3.11 5.63 0.83
N CYS A 111 2.25 5.84 1.82
CA CYS A 111 1.50 4.77 2.46
C CYS A 111 0.01 4.91 2.17
N TYR A 112 -0.61 3.80 1.76
CA TYR A 112 -2.06 3.68 1.58
C TYR A 112 -2.62 2.57 2.46
N LEU A 113 -3.85 2.77 2.89
CA LEU A 113 -4.61 1.79 3.65
C LEU A 113 -5.92 1.53 2.93
N PHE A 114 -6.20 0.27 2.67
CA PHE A 114 -7.45 -0.19 2.07
C PHE A 114 -8.20 -1.02 3.10
N VAL A 115 -9.43 -0.64 3.35
CA VAL A 115 -10.34 -1.36 4.24
C VAL A 115 -11.47 -1.90 3.39
N THR A 116 -11.55 -3.21 3.25
CA THR A 116 -12.48 -3.89 2.34
C THR A 116 -13.46 -4.74 3.11
N LYS A 117 -14.75 -4.47 2.97
CA LYS A 117 -15.81 -5.37 3.43
C LYS A 117 -16.00 -6.48 2.42
N THR A 118 -15.87 -7.71 2.88
CA THR A 118 -16.11 -8.92 2.08
C THR A 118 -17.12 -9.84 2.78
N THR A 119 -17.33 -11.01 2.25
CA THR A 119 -18.24 -12.01 2.82
C THR A 119 -17.49 -13.22 3.39
N PRO A 120 -18.06 -13.95 4.38
CA PRO A 120 -17.47 -15.17 4.94
C PRO A 120 -17.10 -16.20 3.87
N GLU A 121 -17.97 -16.33 2.88
CA GLU A 121 -17.80 -17.28 1.80
C GLU A 121 -16.55 -16.99 0.94
N ARG A 122 -16.20 -15.73 0.80
CA ARG A 122 -15.02 -15.34 0.02
C ARG A 122 -13.74 -15.47 0.81
N MET A 123 -13.75 -15.16 2.10
CA MET A 123 -12.59 -15.39 2.96
C MET A 123 -12.21 -16.88 3.04
N ARG A 124 -13.19 -17.76 3.05
CA ARG A 124 -12.98 -19.21 3.14
C ARG A 124 -12.67 -19.88 1.80
N GLN A 125 -12.79 -19.16 0.68
CA GLN A 125 -12.66 -19.76 -0.64
C GLN A 125 -11.21 -19.79 -1.14
N THR A 126 -10.44 -20.69 -0.61
CA THR A 126 -9.25 -21.24 -1.26
C THR A 126 -9.54 -22.52 -2.05
N SER A 127 -10.75 -23.07 -1.98
CA SER A 127 -11.07 -24.35 -2.61
C SER A 127 -12.01 -24.22 -3.80
N ALA A 128 -11.72 -25.01 -4.82
CA ALA A 128 -12.39 -25.17 -6.09
C ALA A 128 -13.83 -25.69 -5.99
N SER A 129 -14.71 -25.00 -5.29
CA SER A 129 -16.13 -25.38 -5.29
C SER A 129 -16.84 -24.71 -6.45
N SER A 130 -17.25 -25.55 -7.39
CA SER A 130 -18.22 -25.30 -8.46
C SER A 130 -18.09 -23.99 -9.27
N VAL A 131 -17.24 -24.02 -10.27
CA VAL A 131 -17.09 -22.98 -11.31
C VAL A 131 -18.40 -22.76 -12.11
N LEU A 132 -19.32 -23.69 -12.07
CA LEU A 132 -20.54 -23.68 -12.87
C LEU A 132 -21.61 -22.70 -12.38
N CYS A 133 -21.53 -22.22 -11.12
CA CYS A 133 -22.58 -21.38 -10.53
C CYS A 133 -22.15 -19.94 -10.27
N ARG A 134 -20.98 -19.50 -10.74
CA ARG A 134 -20.38 -18.21 -10.35
C ARG A 134 -20.18 -17.22 -11.48
N GLY A 135 -21.19 -16.94 -12.21
CA GLY A 135 -21.28 -15.67 -12.90
C GLY A 135 -21.90 -14.64 -11.95
N PHE A 136 -21.12 -13.69 -11.45
CA PHE A 136 -21.60 -12.41 -10.86
C PHE A 136 -22.79 -12.48 -9.87
N ILE A 137 -22.80 -13.42 -8.95
CA ILE A 137 -23.80 -13.40 -7.88
C ILE A 137 -23.29 -12.48 -6.78
N VAL A 138 -23.93 -11.32 -6.64
CA VAL A 138 -23.73 -10.42 -5.50
C VAL A 138 -24.29 -11.14 -4.27
N PRO A 139 -23.50 -11.41 -3.23
CA PRO A 139 -23.98 -12.01 -2.00
C PRO A 139 -25.15 -11.22 -1.42
N ARG A 140 -26.09 -11.91 -0.80
CA ARG A 140 -27.30 -11.28 -0.23
C ARG A 140 -26.95 -10.21 0.80
N GLU A 141 -25.91 -10.45 1.58
CA GLU A 141 -25.39 -9.54 2.61
C GLU A 141 -24.87 -8.22 2.02
N MET A 142 -24.32 -8.23 0.81
CA MET A 142 -23.85 -7.02 0.16
C MET A 142 -24.94 -6.24 -0.56
N ARG A 143 -26.16 -6.74 -0.59
CA ARG A 143 -27.38 -6.01 -1.04
C ARG A 143 -28.05 -5.27 0.12
N ASP A 144 -27.61 -5.54 1.35
CA ASP A 144 -28.12 -4.87 2.52
C ASP A 144 -27.43 -3.50 2.66
N THR A 145 -28.19 -2.45 2.35
CA THR A 145 -27.72 -1.06 2.49
C THR A 145 -27.28 -0.74 3.91
N ASP A 146 -27.91 -1.37 4.92
CA ASP A 146 -27.58 -1.16 6.30
C ASP A 146 -26.21 -1.78 6.66
N ALA A 147 -25.84 -2.89 6.03
CA ALA A 147 -24.52 -3.50 6.21
C ALA A 147 -23.40 -2.62 5.63
N VAL A 148 -23.63 -2.02 4.46
CA VAL A 148 -22.69 -1.09 3.85
C VAL A 148 -22.55 0.18 4.70
N THR A 149 -23.68 0.73 5.18
CA THR A 149 -23.67 1.92 6.04
C THR A 149 -22.91 1.66 7.33
N ARG A 150 -23.18 0.56 8.02
CA ARG A 150 -22.45 0.17 9.24
C ARG A 150 -20.95 -0.01 8.99
N PHE A 151 -20.60 -0.60 7.87
CA PHE A 151 -19.19 -0.74 7.48
C PHE A 151 -18.51 0.64 7.29
N LEU A 152 -19.18 1.56 6.59
CA LEU A 152 -18.62 2.89 6.36
C LEU A 152 -18.51 3.69 7.66
N GLU A 153 -19.49 3.59 8.55
CA GLU A 153 -19.44 4.20 9.89
C GLU A 153 -18.28 3.63 10.73
N ALA A 154 -18.06 2.31 10.69
CA ALA A 154 -16.94 1.68 11.38
C ALA A 154 -15.58 2.12 10.77
N ALA A 155 -15.50 2.25 9.46
CA ALA A 155 -14.31 2.73 8.78
C ALA A 155 -14.00 4.21 9.12
N GLU A 156 -15.03 5.05 9.25
CA GLU A 156 -14.86 6.43 9.75
C GLU A 156 -14.45 6.46 11.23
N GLN A 157 -14.97 5.55 12.05
CA GLN A 157 -14.57 5.43 13.44
C GLN A 157 -13.11 4.99 13.57
N MET A 158 -12.68 4.04 12.75
CA MET A 158 -11.26 3.62 12.64
C MET A 158 -10.36 4.82 12.31
N GLU A 159 -10.74 5.61 11.30
CA GLU A 159 -10.02 6.83 10.89
C GLU A 159 -9.89 7.82 12.05
N ARG A 160 -10.98 8.09 12.78
CA ARG A 160 -10.97 8.98 13.95
C ARG A 160 -10.04 8.47 15.05
N ILE A 161 -10.12 7.19 15.40
CA ILE A 161 -9.26 6.60 16.44
C ILE A 161 -7.77 6.76 16.09
N LEU A 162 -7.40 6.54 14.84
CA LEU A 162 -6.02 6.71 14.39
C LEU A 162 -5.59 8.18 14.44
N ASN A 163 -6.42 9.09 13.96
CA ASN A 163 -6.13 10.54 13.97
C ASN A 163 -6.07 11.10 15.40
N ASP A 164 -6.97 10.66 16.30
CA ASP A 164 -7.00 11.09 17.70
C ASP A 164 -5.75 10.66 18.48
N SER A 165 -5.00 9.67 17.99
CA SER A 165 -3.71 9.31 18.59
C SER A 165 -2.68 10.44 18.50
N GLY A 166 -2.82 11.34 17.53
CA GLY A 166 -1.86 12.39 17.23
C GLY A 166 -0.52 11.90 16.63
N LEU A 167 -0.35 10.58 16.49
CA LEU A 167 0.88 9.95 16.01
C LEU A 167 0.84 9.58 14.54
N VAL A 168 -0.34 9.39 13.98
CA VAL A 168 -0.55 9.03 12.59
C VAL A 168 -1.68 9.88 12.03
N ARG A 169 -1.59 10.25 10.76
CA ARG A 169 -2.67 10.94 10.05
C ARG A 169 -3.20 10.05 8.96
N VAL A 170 -4.51 9.82 8.99
CA VAL A 170 -5.24 9.00 8.02
C VAL A 170 -6.30 9.89 7.39
N GLU A 171 -6.31 9.92 6.05
CA GLU A 171 -7.23 10.76 5.27
C GLU A 171 -7.92 9.88 4.23
N ARG A 172 -9.25 9.86 4.25
CA ARG A 172 -10.02 9.12 3.26
C ARG A 172 -9.86 9.76 1.88
N LEU A 173 -9.57 8.94 0.87
CA LEU A 173 -9.42 9.39 -0.50
C LEU A 173 -10.77 9.64 -1.14
N THR A 174 -10.85 10.72 -1.89
CA THR A 174 -11.99 11.06 -2.74
C THR A 174 -11.98 10.24 -4.04
N GLU A 175 -13.12 10.18 -4.71
CA GLU A 175 -13.24 9.53 -6.02
C GLU A 175 -12.23 10.08 -7.04
N ALA A 176 -12.02 11.39 -7.05
CA ALA A 176 -11.03 12.03 -7.94
C ALA A 176 -9.59 11.59 -7.62
N GLU A 177 -9.23 11.44 -6.35
CA GLU A 177 -7.90 10.95 -5.94
C GLU A 177 -7.72 9.45 -6.23
N ILE A 178 -8.81 8.67 -6.19
CA ILE A 178 -8.77 7.25 -6.50
C ILE A 178 -8.63 7.02 -8.01
N VAL A 179 -9.48 7.66 -8.80
CA VAL A 179 -9.53 7.47 -10.27
C VAL A 179 -8.45 8.28 -10.97
N GLY A 180 -8.14 9.46 -10.44
CA GLY A 180 -7.26 10.45 -11.05
C GLY A 180 -8.05 11.49 -11.87
N THR A 181 -7.34 12.54 -12.21
CA THR A 181 -7.84 13.64 -13.03
C THR A 181 -7.02 13.77 -14.31
N ALA A 182 -7.36 14.75 -15.14
CA ALA A 182 -6.55 15.05 -16.33
C ALA A 182 -5.11 15.42 -16.00
N ASP A 183 -4.86 15.97 -14.83
CA ASP A 183 -3.55 16.52 -14.42
C ASP A 183 -2.81 15.66 -13.39
N ASP A 184 -3.50 14.77 -12.68
CA ASP A 184 -2.91 13.92 -11.65
C ASP A 184 -3.27 12.44 -11.88
N ALA A 185 -2.27 11.56 -11.72
CA ALA A 185 -2.46 10.13 -11.75
C ALA A 185 -3.13 9.70 -10.44
N GLY A 186 -4.32 9.11 -10.53
CA GLY A 186 -5.03 8.61 -9.35
C GLY A 186 -4.34 7.40 -8.72
N LEU A 187 -4.84 7.01 -7.54
CA LEU A 187 -4.37 5.85 -6.81
C LEU A 187 -4.34 4.58 -7.67
N LEU A 188 -5.39 4.34 -8.48
CA LEU A 188 -5.47 3.14 -9.33
C LEU A 188 -4.34 3.11 -10.37
N ALA A 189 -4.01 4.25 -10.98
CA ALA A 189 -2.91 4.32 -11.93
C ALA A 189 -1.57 4.01 -11.25
N ARG A 190 -1.34 4.56 -10.08
CA ARG A 190 -0.13 4.29 -9.27
C ARG A 190 -0.03 2.82 -8.86
N TYR A 191 -1.15 2.24 -8.46
CA TYR A 191 -1.23 0.82 -8.10
C TYR A 191 -0.80 -0.11 -9.24
N PHE A 192 -1.15 0.23 -10.49
CA PHE A 192 -0.82 -0.59 -11.65
C PHE A 192 0.56 -0.32 -12.23
N ALA A 193 0.94 0.96 -12.28
CA ALA A 193 2.19 1.36 -12.92
C ALA A 193 3.39 1.29 -11.96
N LEU A 194 3.17 1.22 -10.65
CA LEU A 194 4.20 1.39 -9.62
C LEU A 194 5.01 2.68 -9.86
N SER A 195 4.35 3.71 -10.35
CA SER A 195 4.94 4.98 -10.74
C SER A 195 3.92 6.09 -10.51
N ASP A 196 4.39 7.30 -10.22
CA ASP A 196 3.56 8.50 -10.13
C ASP A 196 3.30 9.14 -11.49
N GLU A 197 3.99 8.70 -12.50
CA GLU A 197 3.75 9.17 -13.85
C GLU A 197 2.39 8.68 -14.34
N ARG A 198 1.72 9.51 -15.13
CA ARG A 198 0.55 9.06 -15.90
C ARG A 198 0.94 7.79 -16.62
N LEU A 199 0.08 6.78 -16.53
CA LEU A 199 0.29 5.47 -17.14
C LEU A 199 1.01 5.64 -18.47
N PRO A 200 2.30 5.30 -18.56
CA PRO A 200 2.89 5.13 -19.85
C PRO A 200 2.02 4.10 -20.55
N VAL A 201 1.66 4.35 -21.77
CA VAL A 201 1.06 3.31 -22.60
C VAL A 201 2.03 2.15 -22.53
N VAL A 202 1.64 1.07 -21.84
CA VAL A 202 2.51 -0.11 -21.67
C VAL A 202 2.57 -0.80 -23.02
N ASN A 203 3.44 -0.29 -23.88
CA ASN A 203 3.73 -0.89 -25.19
C ASN A 203 4.92 -1.87 -25.12
N GLU A 204 5.33 -2.23 -23.89
CA GLU A 204 6.49 -3.07 -23.69
C GLU A 204 6.10 -4.53 -23.52
N ASP A 205 6.89 -5.42 -24.10
CA ASP A 205 6.71 -6.85 -23.97
C ASP A 205 6.96 -7.32 -22.54
N ILE A 206 6.03 -8.11 -22.01
CA ILE A 206 6.21 -8.84 -20.75
C ILE A 206 6.81 -10.21 -21.07
N ARG A 207 8.00 -10.47 -20.56
CA ARG A 207 8.70 -11.75 -20.71
C ARG A 207 8.79 -12.44 -19.36
N LEU A 208 8.42 -13.70 -19.34
CA LEU A 208 8.53 -14.58 -18.17
C LEU A 208 9.74 -15.49 -18.38
N ASP A 209 10.84 -15.17 -17.74
CA ASP A 209 12.03 -16.01 -17.68
C ASP A 209 12.04 -16.84 -16.38
N PRO A 210 12.77 -17.96 -16.30
CA PRO A 210 12.85 -18.72 -15.07
C PRO A 210 13.35 -17.88 -13.89
N GLY A 211 12.45 -17.61 -12.92
CA GLY A 211 12.75 -16.87 -11.70
C GLY A 211 12.68 -15.33 -11.80
N VAL A 212 12.41 -14.78 -12.98
CA VAL A 212 12.36 -13.33 -13.17
C VAL A 212 11.29 -12.95 -14.20
N MET A 213 10.52 -11.94 -13.90
CA MET A 213 9.64 -11.27 -14.87
C MET A 213 10.35 -10.03 -15.41
N ARG A 214 10.41 -9.88 -16.72
CA ARG A 214 10.95 -8.70 -17.39
C ARG A 214 9.83 -7.91 -18.05
N ILE A 215 9.80 -6.61 -17.81
CA ILE A 215 8.86 -5.68 -18.44
C ILE A 215 9.72 -4.60 -19.11
N GLY A 216 9.83 -4.67 -20.44
CA GLY A 216 10.75 -3.82 -21.19
C GLY A 216 12.21 -4.01 -20.76
N ASP A 217 12.81 -2.98 -20.21
CA ASP A 217 14.20 -2.95 -19.69
C ASP A 217 14.27 -3.24 -18.17
N LYS A 218 13.11 -3.35 -17.50
CA LYS A 218 13.03 -3.52 -16.04
C LYS A 218 12.78 -4.96 -15.64
N TYR A 219 13.31 -5.33 -14.49
CA TYR A 219 13.06 -6.62 -13.86
C TYR A 219 12.11 -6.48 -12.69
N LEU A 220 11.14 -7.39 -12.60
CA LEU A 220 10.21 -7.48 -11.49
C LEU A 220 10.43 -8.79 -10.74
N SER A 221 10.64 -8.72 -9.44
CA SER A 221 10.63 -9.87 -8.56
C SER A 221 9.52 -9.73 -7.53
N MET A 222 8.90 -10.86 -7.17
CA MET A 222 7.89 -10.93 -6.11
C MET A 222 8.39 -11.82 -5.00
N HIS A 223 8.30 -11.31 -3.77
CA HIS A 223 8.65 -12.05 -2.57
C HIS A 223 7.40 -12.13 -1.70
N THR A 224 6.98 -13.34 -1.36
CA THR A 224 5.80 -13.57 -0.53
C THR A 224 6.21 -14.27 0.75
N LEU A 225 5.68 -13.82 1.87
CA LEU A 225 5.73 -14.55 3.13
C LEU A 225 4.48 -15.42 3.17
N SER A 226 4.62 -16.71 2.94
CA SER A 226 3.50 -17.65 2.86
C SER A 226 3.29 -18.43 4.15
N ASP A 227 4.26 -18.44 5.04
CA ASP A 227 4.23 -19.21 6.27
C ASP A 227 4.74 -18.35 7.43
N LEU A 228 4.04 -18.39 8.56
CA LEU A 228 4.44 -17.70 9.78
C LEU A 228 5.79 -18.21 10.33
N ASP A 229 6.12 -19.47 10.07
CA ASP A 229 7.41 -20.06 10.46
C ASP A 229 8.62 -19.41 9.76
N MET A 230 8.39 -18.68 8.68
CA MET A 230 9.42 -17.88 8.00
C MET A 230 9.74 -16.58 8.76
N LEU A 231 8.87 -16.17 9.69
CA LEU A 231 9.14 -15.03 10.54
C LEU A 231 10.06 -15.43 11.69
N PRO A 232 10.96 -14.54 12.13
CA PRO A 232 11.71 -14.77 13.35
C PRO A 232 10.76 -14.84 14.54
N GLN A 233 11.05 -15.73 15.51
CA GLN A 233 10.19 -15.94 16.70
C GLN A 233 10.03 -14.69 17.56
N SER A 234 10.99 -13.79 17.49
CA SER A 234 10.91 -12.48 18.12
C SER A 234 11.66 -11.46 17.26
N VAL A 235 11.11 -10.26 17.19
CA VAL A 235 11.72 -9.13 16.48
C VAL A 235 11.98 -8.05 17.51
N ALA A 236 13.24 -7.64 17.64
CA ALA A 236 13.55 -6.45 18.40
C ALA A 236 12.87 -5.25 17.75
N THR A 237 12.23 -4.40 18.55
CA THR A 237 11.60 -3.17 18.06
C THR A 237 12.61 -2.25 17.38
N ASP A 238 13.86 -2.34 17.83
CA ASP A 238 14.99 -1.62 17.26
C ASP A 238 16.27 -2.46 17.32
N PHE A 239 17.17 -2.24 16.38
CA PHE A 239 18.53 -2.75 16.41
C PHE A 239 19.52 -1.65 16.04
N ARG A 240 20.73 -1.76 16.60
CA ARG A 240 21.81 -0.84 16.25
C ARG A 240 22.25 -1.07 14.79
N TYR A 241 22.22 -0.01 14.01
CA TYR A 241 22.67 -0.07 12.62
C TYR A 241 24.11 0.43 12.50
N GLU A 242 25.03 -0.52 12.35
CA GLU A 242 26.49 -0.26 12.43
C GLU A 242 27.01 0.75 11.38
N ARG A 243 26.38 0.79 10.19
CA ARG A 243 26.81 1.71 9.12
C ARG A 243 26.56 3.18 9.43
N LEU A 244 25.55 3.48 10.26
CA LEU A 244 25.17 4.84 10.62
C LEU A 244 25.50 5.16 12.08
N SER A 245 25.86 4.17 12.89
CA SER A 245 26.22 4.35 14.28
C SER A 245 27.68 4.79 14.41
N THR A 246 27.94 5.71 15.34
CA THR A 246 29.28 6.18 15.70
C THR A 246 29.54 5.92 17.18
N ASP A 247 30.78 6.12 17.63
CA ASP A 247 31.11 5.99 19.06
C ASP A 247 30.39 7.00 19.96
N ARG A 248 29.80 8.05 19.34
CA ARG A 248 29.11 9.13 20.05
C ARG A 248 27.60 9.11 19.90
N SER A 249 27.08 8.38 18.93
CA SER A 249 25.64 8.29 18.67
C SER A 249 25.29 6.92 18.11
N ASP A 250 24.27 6.29 18.69
CA ASP A 250 23.69 5.06 18.18
C ASP A 250 22.55 5.40 17.21
N CYS A 251 22.66 4.92 15.98
CA CYS A 251 21.53 4.90 15.07
C CYS A 251 20.79 3.57 15.24
N ARG A 252 19.54 3.64 15.68
CA ARG A 252 18.68 2.49 15.87
C ARG A 252 17.60 2.47 14.80
N LEU A 253 17.37 1.32 14.21
CA LEU A 253 16.39 1.09 13.15
C LEU A 253 15.40 0.03 13.59
N SER A 254 14.14 0.17 13.16
CA SER A 254 13.17 -0.90 13.28
C SER A 254 13.51 -2.05 12.33
N PHE A 255 12.96 -3.23 12.60
CA PHE A 255 13.13 -4.41 11.74
C PHE A 255 12.73 -4.17 10.28
N ALA A 256 11.69 -3.39 10.05
CA ALA A 256 11.21 -3.08 8.71
C ALA A 256 11.97 -1.94 8.00
N ALA A 257 12.79 -1.16 8.73
CA ALA A 257 13.52 -0.04 8.14
C ALA A 257 14.45 -0.40 6.98
N PRO A 258 15.14 -1.60 6.96
CA PRO A 258 15.94 -2.01 5.82
C PRO A 258 15.19 -2.05 4.49
N VAL A 259 13.88 -2.31 4.50
CA VAL A 259 13.04 -2.29 3.30
C VAL A 259 13.03 -0.90 2.66
N GLY A 260 12.89 0.16 3.47
CA GLY A 260 12.96 1.56 3.01
C GLY A 260 14.37 2.04 2.63
N LEU A 261 15.41 1.24 2.91
CA LEU A 261 16.81 1.57 2.58
C LEU A 261 17.30 0.92 1.28
N LEU A 262 16.45 0.21 0.55
CA LEU A 262 16.79 -0.41 -0.73
C LEU A 262 16.81 0.63 -1.86
N LEU A 263 17.81 1.52 -1.83
CA LEU A 263 17.94 2.64 -2.77
C LEU A 263 18.13 2.24 -4.24
N SER A 264 18.33 0.96 -4.53
CA SER A 264 18.63 0.47 -5.87
C SER A 264 17.41 0.10 -6.72
N CYS A 265 16.20 0.15 -6.15
CA CYS A 265 14.99 -0.25 -6.87
C CYS A 265 13.72 0.37 -6.27
N ASN A 266 12.75 0.62 -7.12
CA ASN A 266 11.39 0.87 -6.67
C ASN A 266 10.81 -0.42 -6.11
N HIS A 267 10.10 -0.33 -5.01
CA HIS A 267 9.45 -1.49 -4.44
C HIS A 267 8.15 -1.14 -3.72
N VAL A 268 7.29 -2.14 -3.61
CA VAL A 268 6.01 -2.02 -2.90
C VAL A 268 5.96 -3.11 -1.85
N TYR A 269 5.66 -2.71 -0.64
CA TYR A 269 5.47 -3.61 0.49
C TYR A 269 3.99 -3.69 0.85
N ASN A 270 3.44 -4.90 0.86
CA ASN A 270 2.05 -5.14 1.16
C ASN A 270 1.89 -5.94 2.45
N GLN A 271 1.04 -5.47 3.35
CA GLN A 271 0.62 -6.17 4.54
C GLN A 271 -0.90 -6.34 4.49
N VAL A 272 -1.36 -7.57 4.60
CA VAL A 272 -2.80 -7.88 4.54
C VAL A 272 -3.21 -8.60 5.82
N ILE A 273 -4.23 -8.08 6.48
CA ILE A 273 -4.82 -8.65 7.69
C ILE A 273 -6.27 -9.00 7.38
N PHE A 274 -6.66 -10.21 7.72
CA PHE A 274 -8.03 -10.68 7.63
C PHE A 274 -8.64 -10.65 9.02
N LEU A 275 -9.72 -9.90 9.19
CA LEU A 275 -10.49 -9.88 10.43
C LEU A 275 -11.59 -10.93 10.32
N ASP A 276 -11.45 -12.00 11.05
CA ASP A 276 -12.34 -13.17 11.06
C ASP A 276 -13.12 -13.22 12.37
N ASP A 277 -14.19 -14.05 12.39
CA ASP A 277 -15.12 -14.32 13.51
C ASP A 277 -14.46 -15.16 14.65
N HIS A 278 -13.16 -15.36 14.61
CA HIS A 278 -12.43 -16.21 15.56
C HIS A 278 -11.51 -15.39 16.46
N ASP A 279 -12.14 -14.78 17.50
CA ASP A 279 -11.43 -14.37 18.72
C ASP A 279 -12.29 -14.55 19.97
#